data_a2648c2303fd9eb6fb00e1e9c64624aa
#
_entry.id   a2648c2303fd9eb6fb00e1e9c64624aa
#
_cell.length_a   1.000
_cell.length_b   1.000
_cell.length_c   1.000
_cell.angle_alpha   90.00
_cell.angle_beta   90.00
_cell.angle_gamma   90.00
#
_symmetry.space_group_name_H-M   'P 1'
#
loop_
_entity.id
_entity.type
_entity.pdbx_description
1 polymer ?
#
loop_
_entity_poly.entity_id
_entity_poly.type
_entity_poly.pdbx_seq_one_letter_code
_entity_poly.pdbx_strand_id
1 'polypeptide(L)'
;SLMGAWGYAPASDSNSDGGSGWWELQWTSKENADAAWSDWGENEAAMKWNEKYQGVMQCDGPGRYAFDGVFPINPDTYGETSEDGYFYSEFYGCTYNDGSSSADLKEFTPGFVSAVAASDYEDTRYSYGNYLSTDSENPGFLWANFTASKEMNDKATASFEADVREKMFPLFSEFASCSDTPNVYHSWTLYLAGNEFMPTFSEKE
;
A
#
# COMPACT_ATOMS: atom_id res chain seq x y z
N SER A 1 -16.44 3.37 8.81
CA SER A 1 -15.60 3.16 10.00
C SER A 1 -14.14 2.95 9.59
N LEU A 2 -13.20 3.18 10.53
CA LEU A 2 -11.78 2.87 10.32
C LEU A 2 -11.60 1.36 10.20
N MET A 3 -10.90 0.91 9.17
CA MET A 3 -10.63 -0.50 8.91
C MET A 3 -9.24 -0.91 9.37
N GLY A 4 -8.26 -0.03 9.21
CA GLY A 4 -6.90 -0.27 9.64
C GLY A 4 -6.08 1.00 9.75
N ALA A 5 -4.96 0.89 10.47
CA ALA A 5 -3.95 1.94 10.57
C ALA A 5 -2.56 1.32 10.54
N TRP A 6 -1.65 1.94 9.79
CA TRP A 6 -0.27 1.51 9.65
C TRP A 6 0.68 2.70 9.78
N GLY A 7 1.87 2.42 10.28
CA GLY A 7 2.97 3.37 10.36
C GLY A 7 4.14 2.92 9.51
N TYR A 8 4.75 3.84 8.79
CA TYR A 8 5.88 3.60 7.89
C TYR A 8 7.04 4.50 8.26
N ALA A 9 8.18 3.92 8.63
CA ALA A 9 9.43 4.63 8.87
C ALA A 9 10.42 4.35 7.74
N PRO A 10 11.05 5.37 7.13
CA PRO A 10 12.00 5.15 6.05
C PRO A 10 13.08 4.14 6.44
N ALA A 11 13.26 3.13 5.60
CA ALA A 11 14.31 2.11 5.76
C ALA A 11 15.59 2.47 4.99
N SER A 12 15.57 3.54 4.21
CA SER A 12 16.68 4.03 3.40
C SER A 12 16.66 5.55 3.32
N ASP A 13 17.83 6.17 3.40
CA ASP A 13 18.02 7.61 3.17
C ASP A 13 17.76 8.00 1.70
N SER A 14 17.63 7.02 0.79
CA SER A 14 17.33 7.24 -0.62
C SER A 14 15.85 7.42 -0.94
N ASN A 15 14.96 7.35 0.06
CA ASN A 15 13.55 7.62 -0.16
C ASN A 15 13.33 9.04 -0.68
N SER A 16 12.56 9.17 -1.75
CA SER A 16 12.36 10.44 -2.46
C SER A 16 11.20 11.28 -1.91
N ASP A 17 10.42 10.74 -0.98
CA ASP A 17 9.24 11.40 -0.41
C ASP A 17 9.56 12.56 0.55
N GLY A 18 10.83 12.66 0.97
CA GLY A 18 11.33 13.74 1.83
C GLY A 18 10.73 13.78 3.24
N GLY A 19 9.84 12.84 3.55
CA GLY A 19 9.20 12.73 4.85
C GLY A 19 10.00 11.89 5.84
N SER A 20 9.72 12.07 7.13
CA SER A 20 10.25 11.21 8.19
C SER A 20 9.42 9.93 8.39
N GLY A 21 8.37 9.74 7.60
CA GLY A 21 7.50 8.57 7.60
C GLY A 21 6.08 8.89 7.15
N TRP A 22 5.28 7.85 7.06
CA TRP A 22 3.87 7.93 6.68
C TRP A 22 3.00 7.30 7.74
N TRP A 23 1.78 7.81 7.85
CA TRP A 23 0.70 7.22 8.62
C TRP A 23 -0.47 6.97 7.67
N GLU A 24 -0.77 5.70 7.43
CA GLU A 24 -1.87 5.28 6.59
C GLU A 24 -3.09 4.96 7.45
N LEU A 25 -4.25 5.44 7.03
CA LEU A 25 -5.55 5.10 7.59
C LEU A 25 -6.47 4.62 6.48
N GLN A 26 -6.97 3.40 6.60
CA GLN A 26 -7.93 2.85 5.66
C GLN A 26 -9.35 2.93 6.21
N TRP A 27 -10.25 3.36 5.36
CA TRP A 27 -11.66 3.59 5.68
C TRP A 27 -12.56 2.79 4.75
N THR A 28 -13.79 2.47 5.22
CA THR A 28 -14.78 1.77 4.39
C THR A 28 -15.29 2.59 3.22
N SER A 29 -15.17 3.91 3.28
CA SER A 29 -15.50 4.83 2.18
C SER A 29 -14.87 6.20 2.41
N LYS A 30 -14.81 7.01 1.34
CA LYS A 30 -14.38 8.41 1.42
C LYS A 30 -15.25 9.23 2.35
N GLU A 31 -16.57 9.03 2.34
CA GLU A 31 -17.50 9.75 3.21
C GLU A 31 -17.21 9.48 4.69
N ASN A 32 -16.88 8.21 5.02
CA ASN A 32 -16.49 7.84 6.38
C ASN A 32 -15.14 8.44 6.79
N ALA A 33 -14.19 8.53 5.86
CA ALA A 33 -12.92 9.22 6.11
C ALA A 33 -13.14 10.71 6.37
N ASP A 34 -13.92 11.39 5.52
CA ASP A 34 -14.21 12.83 5.65
C ASP A 34 -14.94 13.15 6.97
N ALA A 35 -15.92 12.33 7.35
CA ALA A 35 -16.63 12.49 8.63
C ALA A 35 -15.67 12.29 9.82
N ALA A 36 -14.81 11.29 9.78
CA ALA A 36 -13.85 11.02 10.86
C ALA A 36 -12.81 12.13 10.99
N TRP A 37 -12.34 12.72 9.90
CA TRP A 37 -11.43 13.85 9.94
C TRP A 37 -12.10 15.12 10.48
N SER A 38 -13.39 15.34 10.18
CA SER A 38 -14.17 16.42 10.78
C SER A 38 -14.28 16.22 12.29
N ASP A 39 -14.69 15.02 12.73
CA ASP A 39 -14.81 14.67 14.15
C ASP A 39 -13.47 14.80 14.89
N TRP A 40 -12.36 14.40 14.26
CA TRP A 40 -11.02 14.52 14.83
C TRP A 40 -10.66 15.96 15.17
N GLY A 41 -10.99 16.90 14.28
CA GLY A 41 -10.71 18.33 14.47
C GLY A 41 -11.48 18.96 15.65
N GLU A 42 -12.62 18.37 16.03
CA GLU A 42 -13.48 18.84 17.13
C GLU A 42 -13.34 18.01 18.41
N ASN A 43 -12.62 16.87 18.34
CA ASN A 43 -12.53 15.91 19.43
C ASN A 43 -11.48 16.35 20.48
N GLU A 44 -11.94 16.60 21.71
CA GLU A 44 -11.08 17.06 22.82
C GLU A 44 -9.97 16.02 23.16
N ALA A 45 -10.25 14.73 23.06
CA ALA A 45 -9.26 13.68 23.30
C ALA A 45 -8.19 13.64 22.20
N ALA A 46 -8.58 13.86 20.96
CA ALA A 46 -7.65 13.98 19.83
C ALA A 46 -6.75 15.22 19.95
N MET A 47 -7.31 16.35 20.35
CA MET A 47 -6.53 17.58 20.60
C MET A 47 -5.52 17.38 21.73
N LYS A 48 -5.91 16.77 22.85
CA LYS A 48 -5.00 16.42 23.94
C LYS A 48 -3.91 15.42 23.54
N TRP A 49 -4.25 14.48 22.69
CA TRP A 49 -3.29 13.53 22.13
C TRP A 49 -2.26 14.26 21.25
N ASN A 50 -2.70 15.12 20.34
CA ASN A 50 -1.84 15.93 19.49
C ASN A 50 -0.89 16.81 20.33
N GLU A 51 -1.42 17.51 21.33
CA GLU A 51 -0.61 18.34 22.24
C GLU A 51 0.47 17.51 22.97
N LYS A 52 0.08 16.33 23.45
CA LYS A 52 1.00 15.44 24.18
C LYS A 52 2.15 14.95 23.31
N TYR A 53 1.87 14.63 22.04
CA TYR A 53 2.83 13.94 21.15
C TYR A 53 3.45 14.84 20.07
N GLN A 54 3.12 16.12 20.01
CA GLN A 54 3.64 17.06 19.01
C GLN A 54 5.17 17.16 18.96
N GLY A 55 5.87 16.84 20.06
CA GLY A 55 7.33 16.80 20.10
C GLY A 55 7.94 15.52 19.54
N VAL A 56 7.12 14.50 19.27
CA VAL A 56 7.54 13.21 18.74
C VAL A 56 7.11 13.05 17.27
N MET A 57 5.88 13.45 16.95
CA MET A 57 5.29 13.30 15.64
C MET A 57 4.46 14.54 15.28
N GLN A 58 4.70 15.06 14.09
CA GLN A 58 3.89 16.12 13.49
C GLN A 58 3.41 15.65 12.13
N CYS A 59 2.10 15.58 11.96
CA CYS A 59 1.49 15.19 10.68
C CYS A 59 1.06 16.44 9.91
N ASP A 60 1.36 16.47 8.61
CA ASP A 60 0.81 17.47 7.70
C ASP A 60 -0.62 17.09 7.33
N GLY A 61 -1.58 17.51 8.15
CA GLY A 61 -2.99 17.23 7.93
C GLY A 61 -3.55 17.81 6.62
N PRO A 62 -3.21 19.05 6.22
CA PRO A 62 -3.58 19.62 4.93
C PRO A 62 -2.97 18.90 3.73
N GLY A 63 -1.75 18.35 3.87
CA GLY A 63 -1.03 17.62 2.82
C GLY A 63 -1.40 16.14 2.73
N ARG A 64 -2.56 15.71 3.22
CA ARG A 64 -3.02 14.32 3.09
C ARG A 64 -3.23 13.94 1.63
N TYR A 65 -2.75 12.76 1.27
CA TYR A 65 -3.06 12.10 0.01
C TYR A 65 -4.24 11.15 0.22
N ALA A 66 -5.12 11.09 -0.78
CA ALA A 66 -6.25 10.16 -0.80
C ALA A 66 -6.09 9.19 -1.97
N PHE A 67 -6.31 7.91 -1.69
CA PHE A 67 -6.22 6.83 -2.66
C PHE A 67 -7.41 5.88 -2.52
N ASP A 68 -7.80 5.27 -3.64
CA ASP A 68 -8.62 4.07 -3.61
C ASP A 68 -7.68 2.86 -3.54
N GLY A 69 -7.69 2.13 -2.43
CA GLY A 69 -6.81 1.00 -2.18
C GLY A 69 -7.37 -0.31 -2.73
N VAL A 70 -6.51 -1.11 -3.38
CA VAL A 70 -6.82 -2.46 -3.88
C VAL A 70 -5.74 -3.43 -3.42
N PHE A 71 -6.11 -4.47 -2.65
CA PHE A 71 -5.19 -5.44 -2.05
C PHE A 71 -5.60 -6.86 -2.43
N PRO A 72 -5.18 -7.39 -3.59
CA PRO A 72 -5.72 -8.63 -4.15
C PRO A 72 -5.21 -9.92 -3.51
N ILE A 73 -4.13 -9.85 -2.74
CA ILE A 73 -3.52 -11.02 -2.08
C ILE A 73 -3.64 -10.87 -0.56
N ASN A 74 -4.24 -11.88 0.10
CA ASN A 74 -4.20 -11.97 1.55
C ASN A 74 -2.77 -12.34 1.99
N PRO A 75 -2.07 -11.51 2.80
CA PRO A 75 -0.71 -11.79 3.26
C PRO A 75 -0.61 -13.11 4.05
N ASP A 76 -1.65 -13.52 4.76
CA ASP A 76 -1.68 -14.77 5.54
C ASP A 76 -1.66 -16.02 4.63
N THR A 77 -1.83 -15.87 3.31
CA THR A 77 -1.65 -16.97 2.35
C THR A 77 -0.20 -17.45 2.29
N TYR A 78 0.77 -16.56 2.52
CA TYR A 78 2.21 -16.82 2.34
C TYR A 78 3.03 -16.67 3.62
N GLY A 79 2.42 -16.75 4.78
CA GLY A 79 3.10 -16.72 6.06
C GLY A 79 2.30 -16.05 7.18
N GLU A 80 2.81 -16.11 8.39
CA GLU A 80 2.16 -15.57 9.58
C GLU A 80 2.56 -14.11 9.84
N THR A 81 1.68 -13.36 10.48
CA THR A 81 1.95 -12.00 10.96
C THR A 81 2.94 -12.07 12.14
N SER A 82 3.90 -11.16 12.17
CA SER A 82 4.80 -11.00 13.32
C SER A 82 4.02 -10.57 14.58
N GLU A 83 4.48 -10.97 15.76
CA GLU A 83 3.83 -10.66 17.04
C GLU A 83 3.72 -9.14 17.30
N ASP A 84 4.69 -8.36 16.81
CA ASP A 84 4.73 -6.89 16.95
C ASP A 84 4.05 -6.14 15.80
N GLY A 85 3.47 -6.86 14.83
CA GLY A 85 2.82 -6.30 13.66
C GLY A 85 3.79 -5.73 12.61
N TYR A 86 5.10 -6.00 12.73
CA TYR A 86 6.11 -5.53 11.79
C TYR A 86 5.96 -6.20 10.41
N PHE A 87 6.26 -5.42 9.36
CA PHE A 87 6.45 -5.87 7.99
C PHE A 87 7.39 -4.91 7.24
N TYR A 88 7.96 -5.37 6.13
CA TYR A 88 8.78 -4.56 5.23
C TYR A 88 7.97 -4.18 4.00
N SER A 89 8.14 -2.96 3.49
CA SER A 89 7.40 -2.51 2.32
C SER A 89 8.24 -1.69 1.34
N GLU A 90 7.87 -1.81 0.06
CA GLU A 90 8.43 -1.07 -1.06
C GLU A 90 7.31 -0.41 -1.85
N PHE A 91 7.43 0.88 -2.11
CA PHE A 91 6.45 1.66 -2.86
C PHE A 91 7.06 2.19 -4.14
N TYR A 92 6.46 1.87 -5.26
CA TYR A 92 6.81 2.35 -6.58
C TYR A 92 5.76 3.34 -7.07
N GLY A 93 6.18 4.55 -7.48
CA GLY A 93 5.31 5.49 -8.17
C GLY A 93 5.09 5.03 -9.61
N CYS A 94 3.84 4.85 -10.02
CA CYS A 94 3.46 4.36 -11.33
C CYS A 94 2.57 5.35 -12.08
N THR A 95 2.74 5.40 -13.39
CA THR A 95 1.92 6.21 -14.30
C THR A 95 1.32 5.32 -15.38
N TYR A 96 0.10 5.63 -15.80
CA TYR A 96 -0.51 4.98 -16.95
C TYR A 96 0.08 5.50 -18.27
N ASN A 97 0.22 4.62 -19.24
CA ASN A 97 0.55 4.97 -20.60
C ASN A 97 -0.62 5.73 -21.27
N ASP A 98 -0.35 6.45 -22.36
CA ASP A 98 -1.38 7.19 -23.09
C ASP A 98 -2.57 6.28 -23.47
N GLY A 99 -3.75 6.68 -23.05
CA GLY A 99 -5.00 5.95 -23.30
C GLY A 99 -5.31 4.81 -22.34
N SER A 100 -4.42 4.51 -21.40
CA SER A 100 -4.60 3.50 -20.35
C SER A 100 -5.12 4.10 -19.05
N SER A 101 -5.63 3.23 -18.16
CA SER A 101 -6.30 3.63 -16.93
C SER A 101 -6.29 2.52 -15.87
N SER A 102 -6.96 2.76 -14.76
CA SER A 102 -7.19 1.74 -13.72
C SER A 102 -8.01 0.53 -14.21
N ALA A 103 -8.72 0.64 -15.34
CA ALA A 103 -9.43 -0.49 -15.94
C ALA A 103 -8.45 -1.55 -16.47
N ASP A 104 -7.33 -1.12 -17.08
CA ASP A 104 -6.30 -2.03 -17.57
C ASP A 104 -5.58 -2.72 -16.40
N LEU A 105 -5.33 -2.00 -15.31
CA LEU A 105 -4.79 -2.57 -14.08
C LEU A 105 -5.75 -3.59 -13.46
N LYS A 106 -7.06 -3.33 -13.48
CA LYS A 106 -8.09 -4.27 -13.03
C LYS A 106 -8.08 -5.56 -13.85
N GLU A 107 -7.93 -5.45 -15.18
CA GLU A 107 -7.85 -6.61 -16.09
C GLU A 107 -6.56 -7.40 -15.89
N PHE A 108 -5.44 -6.73 -15.65
CA PHE A 108 -4.13 -7.34 -15.38
C PHE A 108 -4.08 -8.13 -14.07
N THR A 109 -4.74 -7.62 -13.01
CA THR A 109 -4.64 -8.11 -11.62
C THR A 109 -4.86 -9.62 -11.47
N PRO A 110 -5.91 -10.27 -12.04
CA PRO A 110 -6.12 -11.72 -11.88
C PRO A 110 -4.98 -12.56 -12.45
N GLY A 111 -4.40 -12.13 -13.57
CA GLY A 111 -3.25 -12.80 -14.19
C GLY A 111 -2.02 -12.75 -13.30
N PHE A 112 -1.74 -11.57 -12.72
CA PHE A 112 -0.63 -11.38 -11.80
C PHE A 112 -0.80 -12.23 -10.52
N VAL A 113 -1.98 -12.21 -9.89
CA VAL A 113 -2.28 -13.04 -8.70
C VAL A 113 -2.08 -14.52 -9.01
N SER A 114 -2.52 -14.98 -10.18
CA SER A 114 -2.34 -16.38 -10.60
C SER A 114 -0.87 -16.73 -10.83
N ALA A 115 -0.08 -15.82 -11.38
CA ALA A 115 1.36 -16.03 -11.58
C ALA A 115 2.11 -16.11 -10.24
N VAL A 116 1.79 -15.24 -9.28
CA VAL A 116 2.32 -15.29 -7.91
C VAL A 116 1.94 -16.60 -7.23
N ALA A 117 0.68 -17.03 -7.33
CA ALA A 117 0.20 -18.27 -6.71
C ALA A 117 0.86 -19.53 -7.31
N ALA A 118 1.41 -19.46 -8.52
CA ALA A 118 2.12 -20.56 -9.19
C ALA A 118 3.64 -20.56 -8.89
N SER A 119 4.15 -19.63 -8.10
CA SER A 119 5.57 -19.39 -7.83
C SER A 119 5.89 -19.58 -6.34
N ASP A 120 7.19 -19.63 -5.97
CA ASP A 120 7.62 -19.85 -4.59
C ASP A 120 7.61 -18.54 -3.79
N TYR A 121 6.50 -18.27 -3.12
CA TYR A 121 6.34 -17.18 -2.15
C TYR A 121 6.15 -17.69 -0.71
N GLU A 122 6.35 -18.99 -0.45
CA GLU A 122 6.18 -19.59 0.88
C GLU A 122 7.05 -18.85 1.92
N ASP A 123 6.51 -18.62 3.11
CA ASP A 123 7.10 -17.91 4.25
C ASP A 123 7.44 -16.43 4.03
N THR A 124 7.22 -15.88 2.83
CA THR A 124 7.52 -14.46 2.57
C THR A 124 6.50 -13.51 3.16
N ARG A 125 5.29 -14.00 3.46
CA ARG A 125 4.11 -13.18 3.78
C ARG A 125 3.83 -12.12 2.72
N TYR A 126 4.15 -12.46 1.46
CA TYR A 126 3.97 -11.53 0.34
C TYR A 126 2.52 -11.14 0.14
N SER A 127 2.30 -9.88 0.04
CA SER A 127 1.08 -9.28 -0.50
C SER A 127 1.46 -8.01 -1.26
N TYR A 128 0.52 -7.47 -2.01
CA TYR A 128 0.72 -6.17 -2.64
C TYR A 128 -0.56 -5.35 -2.62
N GLY A 129 -0.38 -4.04 -2.73
CA GLY A 129 -1.48 -3.09 -2.86
C GLY A 129 -1.26 -2.13 -4.02
N ASN A 130 -2.35 -1.75 -4.68
CA ASN A 130 -2.40 -0.66 -5.62
C ASN A 130 -3.18 0.48 -4.98
N TYR A 131 -2.54 1.63 -4.81
CA TYR A 131 -3.13 2.85 -4.28
C TYR A 131 -3.44 3.76 -5.46
N LEU A 132 -4.69 3.74 -5.91
CA LEU A 132 -5.14 4.49 -7.08
C LEU A 132 -5.35 5.95 -6.70
N SER A 133 -4.69 6.87 -7.38
CA SER A 133 -4.86 8.31 -7.15
C SER A 133 -6.30 8.73 -7.37
N THR A 134 -6.85 9.47 -6.42
CA THR A 134 -8.16 10.12 -6.56
C THR A 134 -8.05 11.52 -7.18
N ASP A 135 -6.83 11.99 -7.47
CA ASP A 135 -6.55 13.25 -8.14
C ASP A 135 -6.59 13.08 -9.66
N SER A 136 -7.60 13.67 -10.30
CA SER A 136 -7.77 13.61 -11.75
C SER A 136 -6.72 14.39 -12.54
N GLU A 137 -5.98 15.31 -11.91
CA GLU A 137 -4.91 16.08 -12.56
C GLU A 137 -3.59 15.29 -12.56
N ASN A 138 -3.45 14.34 -11.63
CA ASN A 138 -2.30 13.44 -11.52
C ASN A 138 -2.77 11.97 -11.49
N PRO A 139 -3.34 11.47 -12.59
CA PRO A 139 -3.79 10.08 -12.66
C PRO A 139 -2.59 9.15 -12.64
N GLY A 140 -2.54 8.28 -11.65
CA GLY A 140 -1.49 7.30 -11.46
C GLY A 140 -1.80 6.43 -10.26
N PHE A 141 -0.86 5.63 -9.84
CA PHE A 141 -1.02 4.79 -8.67
C PHE A 141 0.33 4.50 -8.00
N LEU A 142 0.28 4.10 -6.75
CA LEU A 142 1.45 3.48 -6.12
C LEU A 142 1.25 1.97 -6.17
N TRP A 143 2.27 1.25 -6.62
CA TRP A 143 2.39 -0.18 -6.44
C TRP A 143 3.21 -0.42 -5.19
N ALA A 144 2.63 -1.08 -4.19
CA ALA A 144 3.31 -1.39 -2.96
C ALA A 144 3.45 -2.90 -2.77
N ASN A 145 4.66 -3.37 -2.49
CA ASN A 145 4.94 -4.74 -2.08
C ASN A 145 5.11 -4.79 -0.56
N PHE A 146 4.56 -5.81 0.06
CA PHE A 146 4.64 -6.06 1.50
C PHE A 146 5.15 -7.46 1.75
N THR A 147 6.09 -7.61 2.69
CA THR A 147 6.67 -8.89 3.08
C THR A 147 6.96 -8.93 4.58
N ALA A 148 7.18 -10.11 5.15
CA ALA A 148 7.44 -10.26 6.58
C ALA A 148 8.72 -9.53 7.05
N SER A 149 9.73 -9.41 6.17
CA SER A 149 11.00 -8.74 6.47
C SER A 149 11.74 -8.37 5.19
N LYS A 150 12.84 -7.61 5.31
CA LYS A 150 13.71 -7.35 4.16
C LYS A 150 14.26 -8.64 3.54
N GLU A 151 14.64 -9.63 4.33
CA GLU A 151 15.12 -10.93 3.85
C GLU A 151 14.03 -11.63 3.03
N MET A 152 12.79 -11.61 3.52
CA MET A 152 11.65 -12.18 2.81
C MET A 152 11.28 -11.38 1.56
N ASN A 153 11.53 -10.08 1.55
CA ASN A 153 11.40 -9.25 0.35
C ASN A 153 12.43 -9.64 -0.72
N ASP A 154 13.69 -9.88 -0.31
CA ASP A 154 14.73 -10.34 -1.23
C ASP A 154 14.38 -11.73 -1.82
N LYS A 155 13.78 -12.64 -1.01
CA LYS A 155 13.26 -13.94 -1.48
C LYS A 155 12.10 -13.75 -2.47
N ALA A 156 11.11 -12.92 -2.14
CA ALA A 156 9.97 -12.64 -3.01
C ALA A 156 10.41 -12.01 -4.35
N THR A 157 11.38 -11.10 -4.31
CA THR A 157 11.97 -10.50 -5.52
C THR A 157 12.66 -11.55 -6.38
N ALA A 158 13.42 -12.48 -5.77
CA ALA A 158 14.05 -13.58 -6.52
C ALA A 158 13.01 -14.49 -7.20
N SER A 159 11.91 -14.81 -6.51
CA SER A 159 10.79 -15.58 -7.08
C SER A 159 10.08 -14.82 -8.22
N PHE A 160 9.88 -13.50 -8.05
CA PHE A 160 9.34 -12.66 -9.13
C PHE A 160 10.23 -12.70 -10.38
N GLU A 161 11.53 -12.49 -10.22
CA GLU A 161 12.49 -12.49 -11.34
C GLU A 161 12.56 -13.85 -12.06
N ALA A 162 12.48 -14.96 -11.30
CA ALA A 162 12.59 -16.30 -11.86
C ALA A 162 11.33 -16.76 -12.62
N ASP A 163 10.14 -16.47 -12.07
CA ASP A 163 8.92 -17.18 -12.48
C ASP A 163 7.80 -16.27 -13.01
N VAL A 164 7.77 -15.00 -12.55
CA VAL A 164 6.65 -14.08 -12.79
C VAL A 164 6.99 -13.04 -13.84
N ARG A 165 8.18 -12.46 -13.78
CA ARG A 165 8.58 -11.30 -14.58
C ARG A 165 8.44 -11.54 -16.07
N GLU A 166 8.96 -12.65 -16.59
CA GLU A 166 8.97 -12.94 -18.04
C GLU A 166 7.55 -12.94 -18.63
N LYS A 167 6.57 -13.40 -17.84
CA LYS A 167 5.17 -13.52 -18.24
C LYS A 167 4.38 -12.22 -18.05
N MET A 168 4.61 -11.54 -16.92
CA MET A 168 3.71 -10.46 -16.47
C MET A 168 4.25 -9.07 -16.78
N PHE A 169 5.56 -8.88 -16.79
CA PHE A 169 6.14 -7.55 -17.03
C PHE A 169 5.85 -7.00 -18.44
N PRO A 170 5.89 -7.80 -19.52
CA PRO A 170 5.48 -7.32 -20.85
C PRO A 170 4.03 -6.81 -20.87
N LEU A 171 3.10 -7.56 -20.24
CA LEU A 171 1.68 -7.18 -20.16
C LEU A 171 1.48 -5.90 -19.32
N PHE A 172 2.21 -5.78 -18.20
CA PHE A 172 2.18 -4.58 -17.38
C PHE A 172 2.68 -3.35 -18.16
N SER A 173 3.77 -3.52 -18.91
CA SER A 173 4.39 -2.43 -19.69
C SER A 173 3.52 -1.91 -20.84
N GLU A 174 2.49 -2.65 -21.25
CA GLU A 174 1.53 -2.19 -22.26
C GLU A 174 0.68 -1.02 -21.75
N PHE A 175 0.36 -0.98 -20.45
CA PHE A 175 -0.53 0.02 -19.90
C PHE A 175 0.08 0.94 -18.84
N ALA A 176 1.22 0.58 -18.23
CA ALA A 176 1.82 1.39 -17.16
C ALA A 176 3.34 1.26 -17.12
N SER A 177 3.96 2.24 -16.46
CA SER A 177 5.37 2.21 -16.06
C SER A 177 5.53 2.72 -14.64
N CYS A 178 6.49 2.17 -13.89
CA CYS A 178 6.80 2.59 -12.53
C CYS A 178 8.23 3.10 -12.42
N SER A 179 8.52 3.79 -11.32
CA SER A 179 9.88 4.20 -10.96
C SER A 179 10.81 2.99 -10.85
N ASP A 180 12.07 3.14 -11.28
CA ASP A 180 13.07 2.07 -11.20
C ASP A 180 13.49 1.74 -9.76
N THR A 181 13.32 2.70 -8.86
CA THR A 181 13.73 2.56 -7.44
C THR A 181 12.53 2.82 -6.55
N PRO A 182 12.22 1.91 -5.61
CA PRO A 182 11.15 2.11 -4.65
C PRO A 182 11.56 3.03 -3.51
N ASN A 183 10.58 3.66 -2.89
CA ASN A 183 10.70 4.11 -1.52
C ASN A 183 10.50 2.91 -0.58
N VAL A 184 11.40 2.72 0.38
CA VAL A 184 11.44 1.55 1.25
C VAL A 184 11.20 1.90 2.71
N TYR A 185 10.39 1.05 3.41
CA TYR A 185 10.00 1.34 4.78
C TYR A 185 10.07 0.11 5.69
N HIS A 186 10.44 0.37 6.95
CA HIS A 186 10.06 -0.45 8.08
C HIS A 186 8.63 -0.07 8.47
N SER A 187 7.76 -1.03 8.60
CA SER A 187 6.32 -0.78 8.69
C SER A 187 5.69 -1.57 9.82
N TRP A 188 4.63 -1.04 10.40
CA TRP A 188 3.91 -1.67 11.50
C TRP A 188 2.41 -1.55 11.32
N THR A 189 1.71 -2.64 11.58
CA THR A 189 0.27 -2.62 11.76
C THR A 189 -0.04 -2.06 13.15
N LEU A 190 -0.70 -0.91 13.21
CA LEU A 190 -1.05 -0.23 14.46
C LEU A 190 -2.45 -0.58 14.94
N TYR A 191 -3.36 -0.85 14.01
CA TYR A 191 -4.75 -1.21 14.28
C TYR A 191 -5.35 -1.96 13.10
N LEU A 192 -6.18 -2.96 13.39
CA LEU A 192 -7.08 -3.64 12.44
C LEU A 192 -8.45 -3.80 13.07
N ALA A 193 -9.51 -3.42 12.35
CA ALA A 193 -10.90 -3.52 12.81
C ALA A 193 -11.45 -4.94 12.77
N GLY A 194 -10.78 -5.86 12.08
CA GLY A 194 -11.15 -7.26 11.90
C GLY A 194 -10.17 -7.93 10.94
N ASN A 195 -10.27 -9.24 10.80
CA ASN A 195 -9.26 -10.03 10.08
C ASN A 195 -9.44 -10.09 8.55
N GLU A 196 -10.42 -9.39 7.98
CA GLU A 196 -10.80 -9.59 6.58
C GLU A 196 -10.98 -8.26 5.82
N PHE A 197 -10.02 -7.35 5.91
CA PHE A 197 -10.03 -6.19 5.04
C PHE A 197 -9.12 -6.41 3.83
N MET A 198 -9.72 -6.86 2.75
CA MET A 198 -9.05 -7.05 1.45
C MET A 198 -9.86 -6.34 0.37
N PRO A 199 -9.76 -5.01 0.24
CA PRO A 199 -10.51 -4.28 -0.77
C PRO A 199 -10.08 -4.75 -2.16
N THR A 200 -11.04 -5.07 -2.98
CA THR A 200 -10.86 -5.36 -4.39
C THR A 200 -11.32 -4.18 -5.24
N PHE A 201 -11.03 -4.19 -6.53
CA PHE A 201 -11.63 -3.22 -7.44
C PHE A 201 -13.14 -3.21 -7.25
N SER A 202 -13.71 -2.03 -6.95
CA SER A 202 -15.16 -1.90 -6.85
C SER A 202 -15.79 -2.20 -8.23
N GLU A 203 -16.93 -2.89 -8.22
CA GLU A 203 -17.73 -3.10 -9.44
C GLU A 203 -18.49 -1.82 -9.86
N LYS A 204 -18.10 -0.67 -9.34
CA LYS A 204 -18.67 0.60 -9.77
C LYS A 204 -18.17 0.88 -11.18
N GLU A 205 -19.03 0.59 -12.11
CA GLU A 205 -18.98 1.11 -13.48
C GLU A 205 -19.05 2.64 -13.50
#